data_5e43e415f2d4f822e39153d261d0dc84
#
_entry.id   5e43e415f2d4f822e39153d261d0dc84
#
_cell.length_a   1.000
_cell.length_b   1.000
_cell.length_c   1.000
_cell.angle_alpha   90.00
_cell.angle_beta   90.00
_cell.angle_gamma   90.00
#
_symmetry.space_group_name_H-M   'P 1'
#
loop_
_entity.id
_entity.type
_entity.pdbx_description
1 polymer ?
#
loop_
_entity_poly.entity_id
_entity_poly.type
_entity_poly.pdbx_seq_one_letter_code
_entity_poly.pdbx_strand_id
1 'polypeptide(L)'
;MDLQDKRKPIPFISSFSFAVSGIMTALKTERNMRIHFISSVIVLVLSFYFSITKMEWLFILFVIGGMFALELINTAIERVVDLVTVEYHPLAKQAKDLAAGAVLVYAALAVAIGIVIFLPYALHMF
;
A
#
# COMPACT_ATOMS: atom_id res chain seq x y z
N MET A 1 4.62 19.09 -4.02
CA MET A 1 3.80 20.23 -3.53
C MET A 1 4.72 21.36 -3.18
N ASP A 2 4.55 22.51 -3.78
CA ASP A 2 5.37 23.66 -3.47
C ASP A 2 4.77 24.40 -2.28
N LEU A 3 5.45 24.36 -1.15
CA LEU A 3 5.02 25.00 0.09
C LEU A 3 5.40 26.47 0.16
N GLN A 4 6.19 26.97 -0.81
CA GLN A 4 6.70 28.34 -0.79
C GLN A 4 5.73 29.35 -1.40
N ASP A 5 4.87 28.94 -2.32
CA ASP A 5 3.88 29.83 -2.92
C ASP A 5 2.46 29.52 -2.44
N LYS A 6 2.14 29.98 -1.23
CA LYS A 6 0.80 29.83 -0.64
C LYS A 6 -0.27 30.72 -1.30
N ARG A 7 0.12 31.56 -2.26
CA ARG A 7 -0.77 32.56 -2.86
C ARG A 7 -1.44 32.12 -4.14
N LYS A 8 -0.93 31.08 -4.79
CA LYS A 8 -1.50 30.54 -6.03
C LYS A 8 -2.21 29.21 -5.77
N PRO A 9 -3.48 29.06 -6.19
CA PRO A 9 -4.13 27.76 -6.11
C PRO A 9 -3.40 26.75 -6.99
N ILE A 10 -3.19 25.54 -6.46
CA ILE A 10 -2.59 24.44 -7.20
C ILE A 10 -3.62 23.94 -8.21
N PRO A 11 -3.30 23.87 -9.53
CA PRO A 11 -4.22 23.29 -10.51
C PRO A 11 -4.57 21.84 -10.15
N PHE A 12 -5.81 21.42 -10.40
CA PHE A 12 -6.28 20.07 -10.10
C PHE A 12 -5.42 19.00 -10.78
N ILE A 13 -4.98 19.25 -12.03
CA ILE A 13 -4.09 18.35 -12.78
C ILE A 13 -2.74 18.19 -12.06
N SER A 14 -2.20 19.25 -11.47
CA SER A 14 -0.94 19.19 -10.73
C SER A 14 -1.03 18.28 -9.49
N SER A 15 -2.22 18.19 -8.87
CA SER A 15 -2.45 17.29 -7.75
C SER A 15 -2.28 15.82 -8.15
N PHE A 16 -2.74 15.45 -9.32
CA PHE A 16 -2.50 14.10 -9.86
C PHE A 16 -1.02 13.84 -10.10
N SER A 17 -0.31 14.83 -10.66
CA SER A 17 1.14 14.72 -10.87
C SER A 17 1.89 14.49 -9.56
N PHE A 18 1.54 15.20 -8.50
CA PHE A 18 2.14 15.00 -7.18
C PHE A 18 1.83 13.61 -6.60
N ALA A 19 0.59 13.15 -6.74
CA ALA A 19 0.19 11.82 -6.29
C ALA A 19 0.98 10.72 -7.02
N VAL A 20 1.08 10.80 -8.32
CA VAL A 20 1.87 9.85 -9.13
C VAL A 20 3.35 9.89 -8.74
N SER A 21 3.90 11.08 -8.53
CA SER A 21 5.28 11.26 -8.08
C SER A 21 5.51 10.58 -6.72
N GLY A 22 4.56 10.69 -5.79
CA GLY A 22 4.62 10.01 -4.49
C GLY A 22 4.66 8.50 -4.63
N ILE A 23 3.79 7.94 -5.45
CA ILE A 23 3.75 6.49 -5.72
C ILE A 23 5.07 6.03 -6.34
N MET A 24 5.58 6.74 -7.33
CA MET A 24 6.86 6.39 -7.97
C MET A 24 8.04 6.49 -7.01
N THR A 25 8.05 7.50 -6.14
CA THR A 25 9.08 7.63 -5.10
C THR A 25 9.05 6.43 -4.16
N ALA A 26 7.88 6.03 -3.70
CA ALA A 26 7.74 4.86 -2.82
C ALA A 26 8.20 3.57 -3.52
N LEU A 27 7.83 3.35 -4.77
CA LEU A 27 8.29 2.18 -5.53
C LEU A 27 9.81 2.15 -5.70
N LYS A 28 10.45 3.31 -5.86
CA LYS A 28 11.90 3.41 -6.04
C LYS A 28 12.67 3.25 -4.73
N THR A 29 12.12 3.74 -3.62
CA THR A 29 12.86 3.84 -2.36
C THR A 29 12.47 2.79 -1.33
N GLU A 30 11.25 2.24 -1.39
CA GLU A 30 10.73 1.35 -0.36
C GLU A 30 10.67 -0.10 -0.83
N ARG A 31 11.40 -0.98 -0.13
CA ARG A 31 11.41 -2.43 -0.43
C ARG A 31 10.01 -3.04 -0.28
N ASN A 32 9.30 -2.69 0.78
CA ASN A 32 7.96 -3.23 1.03
C ASN A 32 6.99 -2.86 -0.08
N MET A 33 7.09 -1.64 -0.60
CA MET A 33 6.25 -1.21 -1.71
C MET A 33 6.46 -2.07 -2.97
N ARG A 34 7.72 -2.40 -3.26
CA ARG A 34 8.05 -3.30 -4.38
C ARG A 34 7.53 -4.72 -4.16
N ILE A 35 7.62 -5.24 -2.93
CA ILE A 35 7.08 -6.56 -2.58
C ILE A 35 5.57 -6.58 -2.80
N HIS A 36 4.85 -5.56 -2.35
CA HIS A 36 3.40 -5.45 -2.55
C HIS A 36 3.04 -5.33 -4.03
N PHE A 37 3.83 -4.61 -4.80
CA PHE A 37 3.62 -4.50 -6.25
C PHE A 37 3.74 -5.87 -6.93
N ILE A 38 4.82 -6.60 -6.67
CA ILE A 38 5.05 -7.92 -7.25
C ILE A 38 3.96 -8.90 -6.80
N SER A 39 3.63 -8.92 -5.51
CA SER A 39 2.55 -9.76 -4.98
C SER A 39 1.20 -9.47 -5.63
N SER A 40 0.91 -8.19 -5.86
CA SER A 40 -0.33 -7.77 -6.52
C SER A 40 -0.41 -8.26 -7.96
N VAL A 41 0.69 -8.19 -8.70
CA VAL A 41 0.76 -8.72 -10.08
C VAL A 41 0.48 -10.23 -10.07
N ILE A 42 1.10 -10.97 -9.16
CA ILE A 42 0.88 -12.42 -9.03
C ILE A 42 -0.59 -12.72 -8.74
N VAL A 43 -1.18 -12.00 -7.78
CA VAL A 43 -2.59 -12.18 -7.40
C VAL A 43 -3.53 -11.87 -8.56
N LEU A 44 -3.26 -10.80 -9.31
CA LEU A 44 -4.06 -10.45 -10.49
C LEU A 44 -3.98 -11.54 -11.57
N VAL A 45 -2.78 -12.07 -11.83
CA VAL A 45 -2.59 -13.18 -12.78
C VAL A 45 -3.38 -14.40 -12.34
N LEU A 46 -3.29 -14.79 -11.07
CA LEU A 46 -4.05 -15.91 -10.52
C LEU A 46 -5.56 -15.67 -10.61
N SER A 47 -6.01 -14.45 -10.38
CA SER A 47 -7.42 -14.09 -10.46
C SER A 47 -7.98 -14.30 -11.88
N PHE A 48 -7.23 -13.92 -12.90
CA PHE A 48 -7.59 -14.19 -14.29
C PHE A 48 -7.51 -15.68 -14.62
N TYR A 49 -6.45 -16.35 -14.17
CA TYR A 49 -6.25 -17.79 -14.42
C TYR A 49 -7.42 -18.63 -13.87
N PHE A 50 -7.85 -18.35 -12.65
CA PHE A 50 -8.93 -19.10 -12.00
C PHE A 50 -10.33 -18.58 -12.37
N SER A 51 -10.42 -17.51 -13.13
CA SER A 51 -11.71 -16.88 -13.51
C SER A 51 -12.60 -16.64 -12.29
N ILE A 52 -12.05 -15.95 -11.30
CA ILE A 52 -12.75 -15.68 -10.04
C ILE A 52 -14.04 -14.90 -10.27
N THR A 53 -14.96 -14.98 -9.33
CA THR A 53 -16.27 -14.33 -9.42
C THR A 53 -16.15 -12.81 -9.31
N LYS A 54 -17.20 -12.10 -9.72
CA LYS A 54 -17.27 -10.64 -9.60
C LYS A 54 -17.09 -10.18 -8.14
N MET A 55 -17.72 -10.88 -7.19
CA MET A 55 -17.60 -10.57 -5.76
C MET A 55 -16.17 -10.77 -5.28
N GLU A 56 -15.54 -11.87 -5.67
CA GLU A 56 -14.14 -12.15 -5.34
C GLU A 56 -13.20 -11.09 -5.94
N TRP A 57 -13.47 -10.62 -7.15
CA TRP A 57 -12.74 -9.52 -7.76
C TRP A 57 -12.82 -8.23 -6.92
N LEU A 58 -13.98 -7.91 -6.39
CA LEU A 58 -14.14 -6.73 -5.53
C LEU A 58 -13.27 -6.84 -4.27
N PHE A 59 -13.25 -8.01 -3.61
CA PHE A 59 -12.39 -8.23 -2.46
C PHE A 59 -10.91 -8.11 -2.81
N ILE A 60 -10.48 -8.66 -3.94
CA ILE A 60 -9.09 -8.59 -4.38
C ILE A 60 -8.68 -7.13 -4.66
N LEU A 61 -9.53 -6.35 -5.32
CA LEU A 61 -9.25 -4.95 -5.60
C LEU A 61 -9.16 -4.12 -4.31
N PHE A 62 -10.04 -4.35 -3.34
CA PHE A 62 -9.97 -3.71 -2.03
C PHE A 62 -8.70 -4.08 -1.28
N VAL A 63 -8.31 -5.34 -1.31
CA VAL A 63 -7.07 -5.81 -0.67
C VAL A 63 -5.85 -5.13 -1.28
N ILE A 64 -5.74 -5.12 -2.60
CA ILE A 64 -4.59 -4.53 -3.30
C ILE A 64 -4.55 -3.01 -3.07
N GLY A 65 -5.66 -2.32 -3.32
CA GLY A 65 -5.73 -0.87 -3.17
C GLY A 65 -5.47 -0.40 -1.75
N GLY A 66 -6.08 -1.06 -0.78
CA GLY A 66 -5.90 -0.76 0.64
C GLY A 66 -4.46 -0.99 1.11
N MET A 67 -3.83 -2.06 0.63
CA MET A 67 -2.43 -2.36 0.96
C MET A 67 -1.49 -1.26 0.46
N PHE A 68 -1.64 -0.84 -0.79
CA PHE A 68 -0.84 0.27 -1.34
C PHE A 68 -1.10 1.57 -0.60
N ALA A 69 -2.36 1.90 -0.31
CA ALA A 69 -2.71 3.12 0.39
C ALA A 69 -2.08 3.16 1.79
N LEU A 70 -2.18 2.07 2.55
CA LEU A 70 -1.58 1.99 3.89
C LEU A 70 -0.06 2.03 3.86
N GLU A 71 0.57 1.37 2.89
CA GLU A 71 2.02 1.40 2.76
C GLU A 71 2.53 2.81 2.42
N LEU A 72 1.83 3.54 1.54
CA LEU A 72 2.14 4.93 1.24
C LEU A 72 2.02 5.82 2.48
N ILE A 73 0.97 5.64 3.27
CA ILE A 73 0.76 6.38 4.52
C ILE A 73 1.86 6.03 5.53
N ASN A 74 2.19 4.75 5.68
CA ASN A 74 3.28 4.31 6.56
C ASN A 74 4.61 4.98 6.17
N THR A 75 4.94 4.98 4.90
CA THR A 75 6.15 5.63 4.38
C THR A 75 6.15 7.13 4.68
N ALA A 76 5.01 7.80 4.48
CA ALA A 76 4.87 9.22 4.78
C ALA A 76 5.09 9.50 6.28
N ILE A 77 4.54 8.67 7.16
CA ILE A 77 4.71 8.81 8.61
C ILE A 77 6.18 8.63 8.99
N GLU A 78 6.86 7.63 8.44
CA GLU A 78 8.29 7.41 8.69
C GLU A 78 9.12 8.63 8.30
N ARG A 79 8.83 9.24 7.16
CA ARG A 79 9.55 10.43 6.69
C ARG A 79 9.25 11.65 7.54
N VAL A 80 8.01 11.84 7.99
CA VAL A 80 7.66 12.93 8.90
C VAL A 80 8.37 12.76 10.24
N VAL A 81 8.41 11.56 10.78
CA VAL A 81 9.13 11.27 12.04
C VAL A 81 10.62 11.55 11.88
N ASP A 82 11.23 11.10 10.79
CA ASP A 82 12.66 11.32 10.52
C ASP A 82 12.99 12.81 10.30
N LEU A 83 12.02 13.58 9.82
CA LEU A 83 12.17 15.03 9.70
C LEU A 83 12.22 15.71 11.07
N VAL A 84 11.49 15.17 12.06
CA VAL A 84 11.45 15.71 13.44
C VAL A 84 12.69 15.30 14.22
N THR A 85 13.10 14.03 14.13
CA THR A 85 14.30 13.53 14.80
C THR A 85 14.86 12.32 14.08
N VAL A 86 16.19 12.28 13.97
CA VAL A 86 16.93 11.10 13.48
C VAL A 86 17.53 10.31 14.65
N GLU A 87 17.50 10.89 15.86
CA GLU A 87 17.97 10.23 17.08
C GLU A 87 16.86 9.38 17.68
N TYR A 88 17.24 8.39 18.51
CA TYR A 88 16.27 7.58 19.22
C TYR A 88 15.42 8.44 20.16
N HIS A 89 14.11 8.33 19.97
CA HIS A 89 13.12 8.94 20.86
C HIS A 89 11.94 7.98 21.01
N PRO A 90 11.48 7.72 22.26
CA PRO A 90 10.41 6.73 22.47
C PRO A 90 9.12 7.00 21.70
N LEU A 91 8.71 8.28 21.59
CA LEU A 91 7.51 8.65 20.84
C LEU A 91 7.69 8.48 19.32
N ALA A 92 8.89 8.78 18.82
CA ALA A 92 9.22 8.56 17.40
C ALA A 92 9.15 7.07 17.07
N LYS A 93 9.70 6.22 17.93
CA LYS A 93 9.60 4.76 17.78
C LYS A 93 8.14 4.30 17.81
N GLN A 94 7.36 4.76 18.78
CA GLN A 94 5.93 4.40 18.87
C GLN A 94 5.15 4.80 17.62
N ALA A 95 5.38 6.01 17.08
CA ALA A 95 4.70 6.47 15.87
C ALA A 95 4.99 5.55 14.68
N LYS A 96 6.26 5.17 14.49
CA LYS A 96 6.66 4.23 13.44
C LYS A 96 6.07 2.84 13.66
N ASP A 97 6.09 2.34 14.90
CA ASP A 97 5.55 1.02 15.25
C ASP A 97 4.03 0.97 15.00
N LEU A 98 3.31 2.02 15.37
CA LEU A 98 1.86 2.12 15.13
C LEU A 98 1.53 2.10 13.64
N ALA A 99 2.27 2.85 12.85
CA ALA A 99 2.09 2.89 11.40
C ALA A 99 2.38 1.52 10.78
N ALA A 100 3.48 0.89 11.19
CA ALA A 100 3.82 -0.47 10.74
C ALA A 100 2.77 -1.50 11.20
N GLY A 101 2.23 -1.34 12.40
CA GLY A 101 1.15 -2.17 12.93
C GLY A 101 -0.11 -2.12 12.08
N ALA A 102 -0.48 -0.94 11.59
CA ALA A 102 -1.62 -0.79 10.68
C ALA A 102 -1.42 -1.59 9.39
N VAL A 103 -0.23 -1.53 8.82
CA VAL A 103 0.14 -2.32 7.63
C VAL A 103 0.07 -3.81 7.94
N LEU A 104 0.58 -4.24 9.09
CA LEU A 104 0.58 -5.64 9.49
C LEU A 104 -0.84 -6.20 9.65
N VAL A 105 -1.74 -5.46 10.29
CA VAL A 105 -3.16 -5.86 10.43
C VAL A 105 -3.79 -6.05 9.06
N TYR A 106 -3.57 -5.13 8.15
CA TYR A 106 -4.14 -5.22 6.81
C TYR A 106 -3.51 -6.36 6.01
N ALA A 107 -2.20 -6.58 6.15
CA ALA A 107 -1.51 -7.70 5.50
C ALA A 107 -2.06 -9.04 5.98
N ALA A 108 -2.33 -9.20 7.28
CA ALA A 108 -2.94 -10.40 7.82
C ALA A 108 -4.33 -10.64 7.23
N LEU A 109 -5.14 -9.58 7.11
CA LEU A 109 -6.44 -9.65 6.46
C LEU A 109 -6.31 -10.03 4.97
N ALA A 110 -5.35 -9.44 4.27
CA ALA A 110 -5.09 -9.74 2.87
C ALA A 110 -4.74 -11.23 2.65
N VAL A 111 -3.88 -11.78 3.51
CA VAL A 111 -3.53 -13.20 3.46
C VAL A 111 -4.77 -14.07 3.72
N ALA A 112 -5.58 -13.73 4.72
CA ALA A 112 -6.80 -14.47 5.03
C ALA A 112 -7.78 -14.47 3.85
N ILE A 113 -8.01 -13.31 3.22
CA ILE A 113 -8.88 -13.19 2.04
C ILE A 113 -8.31 -14.00 0.87
N GLY A 114 -7.01 -13.92 0.64
CA GLY A 114 -6.34 -14.69 -0.41
C GLY A 114 -6.53 -16.19 -0.23
N ILE A 115 -6.37 -16.69 0.99
CA ILE A 115 -6.59 -18.10 1.29
C ILE A 115 -8.04 -18.50 1.05
N VAL A 116 -8.99 -17.71 1.54
CA VAL A 116 -10.44 -17.98 1.39
C VAL A 116 -10.83 -18.04 -0.08
N ILE A 117 -10.28 -17.15 -0.90
CA ILE A 117 -10.62 -17.08 -2.33
C ILE A 117 -9.90 -18.17 -3.13
N PHE A 118 -8.58 -18.28 -2.99
CA PHE A 118 -7.77 -19.09 -3.90
C PHE A 118 -7.63 -20.55 -3.49
N LEU A 119 -7.69 -20.88 -2.20
CA LEU A 119 -7.52 -22.26 -1.74
C LEU A 119 -8.55 -23.21 -2.35
N PRO A 120 -9.86 -22.88 -2.42
CA PRO A 120 -10.82 -23.77 -3.10
C PRO A 120 -10.47 -24.03 -4.56
N TYR A 121 -10.03 -23.01 -5.29
CA TYR A 121 -9.62 -23.17 -6.70
C TYR A 121 -8.39 -24.08 -6.82
N ALA A 122 -7.40 -23.87 -5.95
CA ALA A 122 -6.18 -24.66 -5.96
C ALA A 122 -6.44 -26.15 -5.63
N LEU A 123 -7.32 -26.41 -4.67
CA LEU A 123 -7.70 -27.78 -4.28
C LEU A 123 -8.46 -28.51 -5.39
N HIS A 124 -9.23 -27.81 -6.20
CA HIS A 124 -9.94 -28.39 -7.34
C HIS A 124 -9.02 -28.75 -8.53
N MET A 125 -7.79 -28.24 -8.53
CA MET A 125 -6.80 -28.61 -9.55
C MET A 125 -6.20 -30.02 -9.34
N PHE A 126 -6.28 -30.52 -8.13
CA PHE A 126 -5.75 -31.80 -7.71
C PHE A 126 -6.89 -32.69 -7.23
#